data_048c0b57b699369ffe3357f10e8928cc
#
_entry.id   048c0b57b699369ffe3357f10e8928cc
#
_cell.length_a   1.000
_cell.length_b   1.000
_cell.length_c   1.000
_cell.angle_alpha   90.00
_cell.angle_beta   90.00
_cell.angle_gamma   90.00
#
_symmetry.space_group_name_H-M   'P 1'
#
loop_
_entity.id
_entity.type
_entity.pdbx_description
1 polymer ?
#
loop_
_entity_poly.entity_id
_entity_poly.type
_entity_poly.pdbx_seq_one_letter_code
_entity_poly.pdbx_strand_id
1 'polypeptide(L)'
;MAMIHLEPQTAQMFSRALGALKPPPNLTLSQWADNYRRLSAEASAAQGRWNTDNAPFQREIMDAIGDVHIRKVVAMMCAQSGKTDGLILNTIGYYMSYYPAPIMIVQPTVNLGESFSKAVSYTHLTLPTTPYV
;
A
#
# COMPACT_ATOMS: atom_id res chain seq x y z
N MET A 1 -0.01 -25.41 -41.11
CA MET A 1 0.06 -24.69 -39.82
C MET A 1 -1.25 -24.94 -39.10
N ALA A 2 -1.26 -25.89 -38.14
CA ALA A 2 -2.48 -26.32 -37.46
C ALA A 2 -2.90 -25.25 -36.46
N MET A 3 -4.06 -24.63 -36.67
CA MET A 3 -4.71 -23.78 -35.68
C MET A 3 -5.22 -24.67 -34.55
N ILE A 4 -4.63 -24.56 -33.38
CA ILE A 4 -5.09 -25.23 -32.18
C ILE A 4 -6.38 -24.50 -31.75
N HIS A 5 -7.51 -25.13 -32.00
CA HIS A 5 -8.81 -24.68 -31.49
C HIS A 5 -8.87 -25.07 -30.00
N LEU A 6 -8.55 -24.13 -29.13
CA LEU A 6 -8.72 -24.35 -27.68
C LEU A 6 -10.20 -24.24 -27.30
N GLU A 7 -10.69 -25.21 -26.57
CA GLU A 7 -12.01 -25.17 -25.92
C GLU A 7 -12.15 -23.87 -25.11
N PRO A 8 -13.32 -23.21 -25.07
CA PRO A 8 -13.51 -21.93 -24.41
C PRO A 8 -13.09 -21.92 -22.92
N GLN A 9 -13.22 -23.06 -22.24
CA GLN A 9 -12.78 -23.21 -20.85
C GLN A 9 -11.25 -23.19 -20.74
N THR A 10 -10.54 -23.89 -21.62
CA THR A 10 -9.09 -23.90 -21.66
C THR A 10 -8.51 -22.53 -22.01
N ALA A 11 -9.14 -21.81 -22.93
CA ALA A 11 -8.76 -20.44 -23.28
C ALA A 11 -8.91 -19.48 -22.08
N GLN A 12 -9.97 -19.64 -21.28
CA GLN A 12 -10.14 -18.85 -20.05
C GLN A 12 -9.11 -19.19 -18.98
N MET A 13 -8.77 -20.47 -18.81
CA MET A 13 -7.71 -20.89 -17.87
C MET A 13 -6.35 -20.32 -18.29
N PHE A 14 -6.02 -20.39 -19.57
CA PHE A 14 -4.79 -19.79 -20.11
C PHE A 14 -4.75 -18.27 -19.93
N SER A 15 -5.85 -17.57 -20.19
CA SER A 15 -5.90 -16.11 -20.01
C SER A 15 -5.74 -15.71 -18.55
N ARG A 16 -6.31 -16.47 -17.60
CA ARG A 16 -6.12 -16.27 -16.16
C ARG A 16 -4.67 -16.54 -15.74
N ALA A 17 -4.08 -17.62 -16.21
CA ALA A 17 -2.68 -17.96 -15.91
C ALA A 17 -1.72 -16.89 -16.47
N LEU A 18 -1.93 -16.44 -17.71
CA LEU A 18 -1.16 -15.34 -18.29
C LEU A 18 -1.40 -14.00 -17.59
N GLY A 19 -2.62 -13.77 -17.06
CA GLY A 19 -2.93 -12.61 -16.25
C GLY A 19 -2.14 -12.59 -14.93
N ALA A 20 -1.92 -13.75 -14.32
CA ALA A 20 -1.13 -13.89 -13.10
C ALA A 20 0.38 -13.66 -13.33
N LEU A 21 0.87 -13.83 -14.55
CA LEU A 21 2.26 -13.58 -14.94
C LEU A 21 2.53 -12.12 -15.32
N LYS A 22 1.50 -11.29 -15.43
CA LYS A 22 1.70 -9.85 -15.68
C LYS A 22 2.40 -9.22 -14.47
N PRO A 23 3.51 -8.49 -14.68
CA PRO A 23 4.10 -7.74 -13.60
C PRO A 23 3.07 -6.74 -13.04
N PRO A 24 3.08 -6.50 -11.73
CA PRO A 24 2.19 -5.49 -11.12
C PRO A 24 2.41 -4.13 -11.81
N PRO A 25 1.35 -3.32 -11.95
CA PRO A 25 1.48 -2.00 -12.57
C PRO A 25 2.49 -1.16 -11.77
N ASN A 26 3.34 -0.41 -12.44
CA ASN A 26 4.32 0.44 -11.75
C ASN A 26 3.62 1.66 -11.13
N LEU A 27 3.21 1.52 -9.86
CA LEU A 27 2.49 2.56 -9.11
C LEU A 27 3.44 3.28 -8.16
N THR A 28 3.29 4.60 -8.06
CA THR A 28 3.92 5.36 -6.97
C THR A 28 3.22 5.05 -5.64
N LEU A 29 3.85 5.41 -4.52
CA LEU A 29 3.28 5.17 -3.20
C LEU A 29 1.93 5.87 -3.03
N SER A 30 1.80 7.12 -3.52
CA SER A 30 0.53 7.86 -3.47
C SER A 30 -0.56 7.19 -4.31
N GLN A 31 -0.24 6.75 -5.52
CA GLN A 31 -1.18 6.03 -6.39
C GLN A 31 -1.60 4.68 -5.80
N TRP A 32 -0.66 3.95 -5.19
CA TRP A 32 -0.98 2.72 -4.49
C TRP A 32 -1.95 2.98 -3.32
N ALA A 33 -1.69 3.99 -2.50
CA ALA A 33 -2.55 4.34 -1.39
C ALA A 33 -3.97 4.70 -1.85
N ASP A 34 -4.10 5.54 -2.88
CA ASP A 34 -5.40 5.92 -3.45
C ASP A 34 -6.18 4.72 -4.02
N ASN A 35 -5.49 3.69 -4.53
CA ASN A 35 -6.13 2.52 -5.10
C ASN A 35 -6.51 1.45 -4.07
N TYR A 36 -5.62 1.18 -3.10
CA TYR A 36 -5.73 0.00 -2.26
C TYR A 36 -5.97 0.30 -0.78
N ARG A 37 -5.56 1.46 -0.29
CA ARG A 37 -5.66 1.78 1.15
C ARG A 37 -7.09 2.03 1.57
N ARG A 38 -7.49 1.37 2.66
CA ARG A 38 -8.76 1.61 3.32
C ARG A 38 -8.53 1.99 4.78
N LEU A 39 -9.27 2.98 5.24
CA LEU A 39 -9.25 3.42 6.62
C LEU A 39 -10.36 2.71 7.40
N SER A 40 -9.99 2.03 8.49
CA SER A 40 -10.96 1.40 9.38
C SER A 40 -11.60 2.44 10.30
N ALA A 41 -12.81 2.13 10.78
CA ALA A 41 -13.54 2.94 11.76
C ALA A 41 -12.79 3.14 13.06
N GLU A 42 -11.94 2.18 13.43
CA GLU A 42 -11.21 2.17 14.69
C GLU A 42 -9.93 3.01 14.64
N ALA A 43 -9.34 3.13 13.44
CA ALA A 43 -8.05 3.81 13.25
C ALA A 43 -8.18 5.26 12.77
N SER A 44 -9.31 5.66 12.21
CA SER A 44 -9.47 7.00 11.64
C SER A 44 -10.90 7.52 11.80
N ALA A 45 -11.01 8.85 12.07
CA ALA A 45 -12.28 9.55 12.07
C ALA A 45 -12.95 9.59 10.68
N ALA A 46 -12.17 9.47 9.62
CA ALA A 46 -12.64 9.38 8.24
C ALA A 46 -12.55 7.93 7.76
N GLN A 47 -13.69 7.24 7.81
CA GLN A 47 -13.79 5.86 7.32
C GLN A 47 -13.85 5.80 5.80
N GLY A 48 -13.31 4.74 5.21
CA GLY A 48 -13.48 4.44 3.80
C GLY A 48 -12.18 4.40 3.01
N ARG A 49 -12.27 4.74 1.74
CA ARG A 49 -11.12 4.73 0.84
C ARG A 49 -10.20 5.91 1.14
N TRP A 50 -8.91 5.64 1.20
CA TRP A 50 -7.90 6.70 1.25
C TRP A 50 -8.00 7.60 0.02
N ASN A 51 -7.82 8.88 0.21
CA ASN A 51 -7.72 9.86 -0.87
C ASN A 51 -6.60 10.85 -0.53
N THR A 52 -5.52 10.81 -1.29
CA THR A 52 -4.37 11.70 -1.11
C THR A 52 -4.72 13.17 -1.39
N ASP A 53 -5.76 13.45 -2.15
CA ASP A 53 -6.20 14.83 -2.43
C ASP A 53 -6.79 15.55 -1.20
N ASN A 54 -7.15 14.81 -0.15
CA ASN A 54 -7.53 15.41 1.14
C ASN A 54 -6.33 16.09 1.84
N ALA A 55 -5.10 15.67 1.50
CA ALA A 55 -3.87 16.24 2.03
C ALA A 55 -2.80 16.28 0.92
N PRO A 56 -2.97 17.13 -0.09
CA PRO A 56 -2.15 17.12 -1.31
C PRO A 56 -0.66 17.38 -1.05
N PHE A 57 -0.33 18.07 0.05
CA PHE A 57 1.06 18.30 0.48
C PHE A 57 1.82 17.02 0.87
N GLN A 58 1.10 15.92 1.13
CA GLN A 58 1.72 14.63 1.45
C GLN A 58 2.13 13.85 0.20
N ARG A 59 1.53 14.13 -0.95
CA ARG A 59 1.74 13.39 -2.20
C ARG A 59 3.20 13.33 -2.60
N GLU A 60 3.85 14.49 -2.68
CA GLU A 60 5.26 14.59 -3.07
C GLU A 60 6.17 13.84 -2.08
N ILE A 61 5.88 13.93 -0.78
CA ILE A 61 6.65 13.23 0.25
C ILE A 61 6.47 11.71 0.12
N MET A 62 5.24 11.25 -0.12
CA MET A 62 4.93 9.84 -0.32
C MET A 62 5.66 9.28 -1.55
N ASP A 63 5.61 10.00 -2.66
CA ASP A 63 6.26 9.57 -3.90
C ASP A 63 7.78 9.58 -3.77
N ALA A 64 8.36 10.55 -3.04
CA ALA A 64 9.78 10.57 -2.71
C ALA A 64 10.21 9.37 -1.83
N ILE A 65 9.36 8.90 -0.91
CA ILE A 65 9.63 7.70 -0.10
C ILE A 65 9.65 6.44 -0.98
N GLY A 66 8.80 6.38 -2.00
CA GLY A 66 8.72 5.25 -2.94
C GLY A 66 9.79 5.27 -4.04
N ASP A 67 10.54 6.36 -4.20
CA ASP A 67 11.54 6.49 -5.25
C ASP A 67 12.85 5.77 -4.86
N VAL A 68 13.28 4.82 -5.70
CA VAL A 68 14.51 4.03 -5.49
C VAL A 68 15.78 4.86 -5.55
N HIS A 69 15.76 6.05 -6.13
CA HIS A 69 16.90 6.96 -6.22
C HIS A 69 17.06 7.82 -4.98
N ILE A 70 16.02 7.94 -4.15
CA ILE A 70 16.03 8.76 -2.93
C ILE A 70 16.37 7.86 -1.74
N ARG A 71 17.53 8.11 -1.13
CA ARG A 71 18.02 7.31 0.01
C ARG A 71 17.54 7.79 1.38
N LYS A 72 17.11 9.04 1.46
CA LYS A 72 16.73 9.65 2.73
C LYS A 72 15.66 10.70 2.51
N VAL A 73 14.55 10.56 3.20
CA VAL A 73 13.49 11.58 3.27
C VAL A 73 13.40 12.06 4.70
N VAL A 74 13.41 13.38 4.90
CA VAL A 74 13.22 14.02 6.20
C VAL A 74 12.01 14.92 6.12
N ALA A 75 10.96 14.57 6.85
CA ALA A 75 9.72 15.32 6.88
C ALA A 75 9.55 16.01 8.25
N MET A 76 9.58 17.33 8.26
CA MET A 76 9.24 18.12 9.44
C MET A 76 7.80 18.58 9.32
N MET A 77 6.94 18.03 10.16
CA MET A 77 5.48 18.22 10.07
C MET A 77 4.91 18.57 11.43
N CYS A 78 3.86 19.39 11.44
CA CYS A 78 3.13 19.74 12.65
C CYS A 78 2.40 18.52 13.25
N ALA A 79 1.94 18.69 14.49
CA ALA A 79 1.08 17.69 15.12
C ALA A 79 -0.24 17.56 14.33
N GLN A 80 -0.82 16.37 14.32
CA GLN A 80 -2.12 16.06 13.67
C GLN A 80 -2.20 16.37 12.16
N SER A 81 -1.06 16.44 11.49
CA SER A 81 -0.99 16.59 10.02
C SER A 81 -1.26 15.30 9.23
N GLY A 82 -1.70 14.23 9.90
CA GLY A 82 -1.93 12.93 9.24
C GLY A 82 -0.66 12.16 8.87
N LYS A 83 0.50 12.54 9.44
CA LYS A 83 1.78 11.91 9.12
C LYS A 83 1.83 10.40 9.40
N THR A 84 1.15 9.96 10.45
CA THR A 84 1.11 8.53 10.81
C THR A 84 0.38 7.73 9.75
N ASP A 85 -0.85 8.12 9.41
CA ASP A 85 -1.66 7.42 8.41
C ASP A 85 -1.14 7.66 6.99
N GLY A 86 -0.87 8.92 6.65
CA GLY A 86 -0.49 9.33 5.31
C GLY A 86 0.91 8.89 4.90
N LEU A 87 1.90 9.01 5.77
CA LEU A 87 3.27 8.66 5.41
C LEU A 87 3.66 7.28 5.94
N ILE A 88 3.54 7.03 7.26
CA ILE A 88 4.13 5.83 7.85
C ILE A 88 3.31 4.58 7.50
N LEU A 89 2.00 4.58 7.77
CA LEU A 89 1.18 3.40 7.53
C LEU A 89 1.00 3.09 6.04
N ASN A 90 0.92 4.12 5.19
CA ASN A 90 0.88 3.90 3.73
C ASN A 90 2.20 3.33 3.21
N THR A 91 3.35 3.80 3.72
CA THR A 91 4.67 3.24 3.39
C THR A 91 4.77 1.78 3.78
N ILE A 92 4.34 1.43 5.00
CA ILE A 92 4.34 0.05 5.46
C ILE A 92 3.45 -0.82 4.57
N GLY A 93 2.21 -0.39 4.31
CA GLY A 93 1.29 -1.12 3.46
C GLY A 93 1.83 -1.33 2.05
N TYR A 94 2.44 -0.32 1.47
CA TYR A 94 3.07 -0.39 0.15
C TYR A 94 4.18 -1.43 0.10
N TYR A 95 5.15 -1.36 1.02
CA TYR A 95 6.27 -2.29 1.06
C TYR A 95 5.90 -3.69 1.52
N MET A 96 4.79 -3.88 2.22
CA MET A 96 4.30 -5.21 2.58
C MET A 96 3.53 -5.90 1.45
N SER A 97 2.73 -5.15 0.69
CA SER A 97 1.78 -5.73 -0.26
C SER A 97 2.19 -5.59 -1.73
N TYR A 98 2.86 -4.51 -2.08
CA TYR A 98 3.13 -4.18 -3.48
C TYR A 98 4.61 -4.33 -3.86
N TYR A 99 5.51 -3.85 -3.02
CA TYR A 99 6.96 -3.93 -3.23
C TYR A 99 7.65 -4.48 -1.99
N PRO A 100 7.60 -5.82 -1.76
CA PRO A 100 8.08 -6.43 -0.53
C PRO A 100 9.53 -6.09 -0.22
N ALA A 101 9.76 -5.45 0.91
CA ALA A 101 11.08 -5.09 1.41
C ALA A 101 11.12 -5.18 2.95
N PRO A 102 12.27 -5.43 3.55
CA PRO A 102 12.41 -5.40 5.00
C PRO A 102 12.19 -3.98 5.53
N ILE A 103 11.38 -3.84 6.57
CA ILE A 103 11.04 -2.56 7.18
C ILE A 103 11.46 -2.58 8.65
N MET A 104 12.14 -1.54 9.08
CA MET A 104 12.43 -1.30 10.49
C MET A 104 11.86 0.05 10.92
N ILE A 105 11.07 0.03 11.99
CA ILE A 105 10.44 1.23 12.57
C ILE A 105 11.01 1.45 13.97
N VAL A 106 11.57 2.62 14.18
CA VAL A 106 12.13 3.02 15.47
C VAL A 106 11.22 4.06 16.10
N GLN A 107 10.79 3.79 17.32
CA GLN A 107 9.96 4.70 18.12
C GLN A 107 10.74 5.18 19.35
N PRO A 108 10.54 6.41 19.82
CA PRO A 108 11.30 6.96 20.93
C PRO A 108 10.98 6.32 22.29
N THR A 109 9.80 5.70 22.45
CA THR A 109 9.40 5.03 23.69
C THR A 109 8.70 3.70 23.40
N VAL A 110 8.76 2.78 24.38
CA VAL A 110 8.11 1.46 24.30
C VAL A 110 6.57 1.62 24.11
N ASN A 111 5.96 2.52 24.90
CA ASN A 111 4.51 2.74 24.82
C ASN A 111 4.05 3.22 23.43
N LEU A 112 4.84 4.08 22.79
CA LEU A 112 4.57 4.49 21.40
C LEU A 112 4.76 3.34 20.42
N GLY A 113 5.77 2.49 20.64
CA GLY A 113 6.00 1.29 19.86
C GLY A 113 4.83 0.31 19.93
N GLU A 114 4.31 0.04 21.11
CA GLU A 114 3.14 -0.83 21.33
C GLU A 114 1.88 -0.26 20.67
N SER A 115 1.60 1.02 20.87
CA SER A 115 0.45 1.69 20.24
C SER A 115 0.55 1.66 18.73
N PHE A 116 1.74 1.85 18.19
CA PHE A 116 2.00 1.80 16.77
C PHE A 116 1.85 0.37 16.20
N SER A 117 2.35 -0.64 16.92
CA SER A 117 2.21 -2.05 16.53
C SER A 117 0.73 -2.46 16.43
N LYS A 118 -0.11 -2.01 17.36
CA LYS A 118 -1.56 -2.22 17.29
C LYS A 118 -2.16 -1.56 16.04
N ALA A 119 -1.83 -0.30 15.76
CA ALA A 119 -2.31 0.41 14.58
C ALA A 119 -1.92 -0.30 13.27
N VAL A 120 -0.68 -0.81 13.18
CA VAL A 120 -0.22 -1.59 12.01
C VAL A 120 -1.01 -2.88 11.87
N SER A 121 -1.29 -3.59 12.96
CA SER A 121 -2.06 -4.84 12.95
C SER A 121 -3.48 -4.61 12.41
N TYR A 122 -4.16 -3.56 12.85
CA TYR A 122 -5.49 -3.20 12.32
C TYR A 122 -5.43 -2.83 10.83
N THR A 123 -4.41 -2.12 10.41
CA THR A 123 -4.20 -1.76 9.01
C THR A 123 -3.99 -2.99 8.13
N HIS A 124 -3.26 -3.97 8.62
CA HIS A 124 -2.97 -5.20 7.89
C HIS A 124 -4.22 -6.08 7.70
N LEU A 125 -5.09 -6.12 8.71
CA LEU A 125 -6.35 -6.88 8.63
C LEU A 125 -7.36 -6.28 7.64
N THR A 126 -7.22 -5.00 7.31
CA THR A 126 -8.11 -4.30 6.37
C THR A 126 -7.55 -4.20 4.95
N LEU A 127 -6.31 -4.61 4.72
CA LEU A 127 -5.82 -4.79 3.35
C LEU A 127 -6.63 -5.92 2.70
N PRO A 128 -7.23 -5.69 1.51
CA PRO A 128 -7.88 -6.78 0.81
C PRO A 128 -6.82 -7.84 0.53
N THR A 129 -6.86 -8.92 1.29
CA THR A 129 -6.24 -10.14 0.84
C THR A 129 -7.03 -10.52 -0.41
N THR A 130 -6.56 -10.09 -1.58
CA THR A 130 -7.05 -10.67 -2.82
C THR A 130 -6.73 -12.15 -2.72
N PRO A 131 -7.75 -13.02 -2.60
CA PRO A 131 -7.48 -14.42 -2.82
C PRO A 131 -7.01 -14.51 -4.27
N TYR A 132 -5.76 -14.87 -4.46
CA TYR A 132 -5.30 -15.37 -5.74
C TYR A 132 -6.04 -16.68 -5.96
N VAL A 133 -7.21 -16.61 -6.57
CA VAL A 133 -7.97 -17.74 -7.08
C VAL A 133 -8.03 -17.64 -8.58
#